data_450bfd4b0d8967144b4be38251412532
#
_entry.id   450bfd4b0d8967144b4be38251412532
#
_cell.length_a   1.000
_cell.length_b   1.000
_cell.length_c   1.000
_cell.angle_alpha   90.00
_cell.angle_beta   90.00
_cell.angle_gamma   90.00
#
_symmetry.space_group_name_H-M   'P 1'
#
loop_
_entity.id
_entity.type
_entity.pdbx_description
1 polymer ?
#
loop_
_entity_poly.entity_id
_entity_poly.type
_entity_poly.pdbx_seq_one_letter_code
_entity_poly.pdbx_strand_id
1 'polypeptide(L)'
;MSNDELERRLQALEAWQDAAVTKMKRLGEENDRLRDRVAELEQLVDPDPGSVAYEQLTREQKVHRVRVALLEQANAGKSPTMKYDDVQWLFDGKPSAGHAYTLMELAATVDGYLYETGGHGSGQKRLRVKPDAVNDERVVHAANKATSTLPA
;
A
#
# COMPACT_ATOMS: atom_id res chain seq x y z
N MET A 1 -48.00 34.58 -9.61
CA MET A 1 -46.80 34.82 -8.77
C MET A 1 -46.40 36.26 -8.92
N SER A 2 -46.30 36.98 -7.79
CA SER A 2 -45.87 38.37 -7.82
C SER A 2 -44.36 38.51 -8.10
N ASN A 3 -43.95 39.67 -8.62
CA ASN A 3 -42.54 39.94 -8.85
C ASN A 3 -41.72 39.89 -7.56
N ASP A 4 -42.31 40.35 -6.44
CA ASP A 4 -41.67 40.29 -5.12
C ASP A 4 -41.40 38.86 -4.67
N GLU A 5 -42.35 37.97 -4.94
CA GLU A 5 -42.16 36.55 -4.62
C GLU A 5 -41.09 35.90 -5.46
N LEU A 6 -41.01 36.22 -6.75
CA LEU A 6 -39.97 35.77 -7.64
C LEU A 6 -38.59 36.24 -7.21
N GLU A 7 -38.50 37.54 -6.80
CA GLU A 7 -37.26 38.13 -6.31
C GLU A 7 -36.77 37.44 -5.02
N ARG A 8 -37.68 37.14 -4.10
CA ARG A 8 -37.33 36.39 -2.88
C ARG A 8 -36.79 35.01 -3.19
N ARG A 9 -37.41 34.28 -4.13
CA ARG A 9 -36.98 32.97 -4.54
C ARG A 9 -35.61 33.03 -5.20
N LEU A 10 -35.40 34.03 -6.06
CA LEU A 10 -34.11 34.23 -6.72
C LEU A 10 -33.02 34.51 -5.70
N GLN A 11 -33.25 35.40 -4.73
CA GLN A 11 -32.30 35.70 -3.67
C GLN A 11 -31.99 34.47 -2.82
N ALA A 12 -33.01 33.66 -2.51
CA ALA A 12 -32.79 32.41 -1.75
C ALA A 12 -31.95 31.41 -2.53
N LEU A 13 -32.19 31.30 -3.83
CA LEU A 13 -31.39 30.41 -4.71
C LEU A 13 -29.94 30.87 -4.84
N GLU A 14 -29.74 32.20 -4.98
CA GLU A 14 -28.39 32.78 -5.05
C GLU A 14 -27.63 32.55 -3.73
N ALA A 15 -28.29 32.75 -2.60
CA ALA A 15 -27.70 32.50 -1.29
C ALA A 15 -27.34 31.03 -1.11
N TRP A 16 -28.23 30.12 -1.54
CA TRP A 16 -27.96 28.69 -1.51
C TRP A 16 -26.78 28.32 -2.41
N GLN A 17 -26.72 28.89 -3.63
CA GLN A 17 -25.64 28.64 -4.58
C GLN A 17 -24.30 29.10 -4.00
N ASP A 18 -24.24 30.30 -3.42
CA ASP A 18 -23.03 30.83 -2.80
C ASP A 18 -22.56 29.94 -1.63
N ALA A 19 -23.51 29.51 -0.80
CA ALA A 19 -23.21 28.61 0.31
C ALA A 19 -22.69 27.25 -0.19
N ALA A 20 -23.29 26.72 -1.26
CA ALA A 20 -22.87 25.45 -1.86
C ALA A 20 -21.47 25.56 -2.45
N VAL A 21 -21.16 26.63 -3.18
CA VAL A 21 -19.83 26.89 -3.76
C VAL A 21 -18.78 27.01 -2.66
N THR A 22 -19.07 27.76 -1.59
CA THR A 22 -18.16 27.91 -0.45
C THR A 22 -17.89 26.55 0.22
N LYS A 23 -18.94 25.75 0.41
CA LYS A 23 -18.83 24.41 1.00
C LYS A 23 -18.01 23.48 0.12
N MET A 24 -18.23 23.49 -1.19
CA MET A 24 -17.48 22.69 -2.16
C MET A 24 -16.01 23.05 -2.16
N LYS A 25 -15.70 24.35 -2.11
CA LYS A 25 -14.32 24.83 -2.04
C LYS A 25 -13.63 24.35 -0.77
N ARG A 26 -14.31 24.45 0.37
CA ARG A 26 -13.78 23.97 1.65
C ARG A 26 -13.55 22.46 1.65
N LEU A 27 -14.50 21.69 1.07
CA LEU A 27 -14.34 20.23 0.94
C LEU A 27 -13.19 19.86 0.03
N GLY A 28 -12.98 20.61 -1.06
CA GLY A 28 -11.83 20.42 -1.94
C GLY A 28 -10.51 20.65 -1.22
N GLU A 29 -10.41 21.73 -0.46
CA GLU A 29 -9.21 22.04 0.34
C GLU A 29 -8.96 20.96 1.40
N GLU A 30 -10.02 20.50 2.07
CA GLU A 30 -9.93 19.43 3.06
C GLU A 30 -9.52 18.10 2.43
N ASN A 31 -10.04 17.78 1.24
CA ASN A 31 -9.64 16.58 0.49
C ASN A 31 -8.16 16.63 0.13
N ASP A 32 -7.66 17.76 -0.34
CA ASP A 32 -6.24 17.93 -0.67
C ASP A 32 -5.37 17.74 0.57
N ARG A 33 -5.77 18.32 1.69
CA ARG A 33 -5.07 18.14 2.96
C ARG A 33 -5.06 16.69 3.42
N LEU A 34 -6.19 15.98 3.27
CA LEU A 34 -6.28 14.57 3.64
C LEU A 34 -5.41 13.69 2.72
N ARG A 35 -5.34 14.00 1.43
CA ARG A 35 -4.46 13.29 0.50
C ARG A 35 -2.99 13.47 0.87
N ASP A 36 -2.59 14.69 1.20
CA ASP A 36 -1.22 14.97 1.66
C ASP A 36 -0.91 14.21 2.96
N ARG A 37 -1.87 14.17 3.88
CA ARG A 37 -1.71 13.43 5.13
C ARG A 37 -1.60 11.92 4.90
N VAL A 38 -2.41 11.38 3.99
CA VAL A 38 -2.34 9.96 3.61
C VAL A 38 -0.97 9.65 3.00
N ALA A 39 -0.47 10.52 2.11
CA ALA A 39 0.85 10.33 1.50
C ALA A 39 1.96 10.34 2.55
N GLU A 40 1.91 11.24 3.53
CA GLU A 40 2.86 11.27 4.64
C GLU A 40 2.81 9.98 5.46
N LEU A 41 1.60 9.50 5.77
CA LEU A 41 1.42 8.27 6.54
C LEU A 41 1.89 7.04 5.76
N GLU A 42 1.66 7.01 4.45
CA GLU A 42 2.16 5.94 3.58
C GLU A 42 3.69 5.89 3.58
N GLN A 43 4.35 7.04 3.56
CA GLN A 43 5.82 7.13 3.64
C GLN A 43 6.35 6.59 4.98
N LEU A 44 5.61 6.78 6.07
CA LEU A 44 5.99 6.24 7.38
C LEU A 44 5.85 4.72 7.45
N VAL A 45 4.84 4.16 6.76
CA VAL A 45 4.57 2.71 6.75
C VAL A 45 5.45 1.99 5.74
N ASP A 46 5.62 2.56 4.56
CA ASP A 46 6.39 1.99 3.45
C ASP A 46 7.23 3.08 2.77
N PRO A 47 8.37 3.45 3.36
CA PRO A 47 9.25 4.44 2.76
C PRO A 47 9.71 4.02 1.36
N ASP A 48 9.90 4.99 0.48
CA ASP A 48 10.41 4.72 -0.86
C ASP A 48 11.75 3.99 -0.80
N PRO A 49 11.98 3.03 -1.72
CA PRO A 49 13.26 2.33 -1.78
C PRO A 49 14.43 3.31 -1.86
N GLY A 50 15.39 3.15 -0.97
CA GLY A 50 16.57 4.00 -0.90
C GLY A 50 16.39 5.28 -0.08
N SER A 51 15.16 5.65 0.31
CA SER A 51 14.91 6.84 1.13
C SER A 51 15.24 6.63 2.60
N VAL A 52 15.17 5.38 3.07
CA VAL A 52 15.46 5.00 4.46
C VAL A 52 16.42 3.83 4.48
N ALA A 53 17.50 3.97 5.27
CA ALA A 53 18.47 2.89 5.43
C ALA A 53 17.83 1.66 6.09
N TYR A 54 18.29 0.48 5.72
CA TYR A 54 17.77 -0.79 6.27
C TYR A 54 17.75 -0.79 7.80
N GLU A 55 18.80 -0.27 8.44
CA GLU A 55 18.94 -0.24 9.89
C GLU A 55 17.91 0.65 10.58
N GLN A 56 17.32 1.58 9.84
CA GLN A 56 16.30 2.50 10.34
C GLN A 56 14.88 1.96 10.14
N LEU A 57 14.72 0.89 9.35
CA LEU A 57 13.42 0.26 9.13
C LEU A 57 13.00 -0.52 10.39
N THR A 58 11.74 -0.34 10.77
CA THR A 58 11.16 -1.19 11.82
C THR A 58 10.94 -2.59 11.28
N ARG A 59 10.76 -3.57 12.18
CA ARG A 59 10.44 -4.94 11.80
C ARG A 59 9.17 -4.98 10.95
N GLU A 60 8.15 -4.23 11.33
CA GLU A 60 6.89 -4.16 10.60
C GLU A 60 7.07 -3.62 9.19
N GLN A 61 7.89 -2.59 9.02
CA GLN A 61 8.21 -2.03 7.72
C GLN A 61 8.96 -3.03 6.83
N LYS A 62 9.89 -3.78 7.41
CA LYS A 62 10.61 -4.84 6.69
C LYS A 62 9.67 -5.95 6.23
N VAL A 63 8.78 -6.41 7.11
CA VAL A 63 7.77 -7.43 6.81
C VAL A 63 6.82 -6.93 5.72
N HIS A 64 6.38 -5.70 5.81
CA HIS A 64 5.51 -5.07 4.80
C HIS A 64 6.19 -5.07 3.42
N ARG A 65 7.45 -4.69 3.34
CA ARG A 65 8.21 -4.71 2.09
C ARG A 65 8.31 -6.12 1.47
N VAL A 66 8.50 -7.12 2.31
CA VAL A 66 8.53 -8.52 1.84
C VAL A 66 7.18 -8.90 1.22
N ARG A 67 6.09 -8.55 1.89
CA ARG A 67 4.73 -8.82 1.39
C ARG A 67 4.47 -8.12 0.05
N VAL A 68 4.80 -6.85 -0.02
CA VAL A 68 4.60 -6.04 -1.24
C VAL A 68 5.44 -6.59 -2.39
N ALA A 69 6.72 -6.86 -2.16
CA ALA A 69 7.63 -7.38 -3.19
C ALA A 69 7.15 -8.72 -3.75
N LEU A 70 6.69 -9.61 -2.88
CA LEU A 70 6.19 -10.92 -3.32
C LEU A 70 4.89 -10.80 -4.11
N LEU A 71 3.98 -9.93 -3.69
CA LEU A 71 2.73 -9.69 -4.41
C LEU A 71 2.98 -9.04 -5.78
N GLU A 72 3.88 -8.05 -5.86
CA GLU A 72 4.30 -7.45 -7.13
C GLU A 72 4.87 -8.50 -8.08
N GLN A 73 5.73 -9.37 -7.57
CA GLN A 73 6.34 -10.46 -8.33
C GLN A 73 5.27 -11.39 -8.91
N ALA A 74 4.30 -11.79 -8.09
CA ALA A 74 3.21 -12.66 -8.50
C ALA A 74 2.29 -11.97 -9.53
N ASN A 75 1.97 -10.70 -9.32
CA ASN A 75 1.14 -9.92 -10.24
C ASN A 75 1.83 -9.69 -11.59
N ALA A 76 3.15 -9.65 -11.61
CA ALA A 76 3.94 -9.52 -12.84
C ALA A 76 4.10 -10.85 -13.60
N GLY A 77 3.44 -11.91 -13.18
CA GLY A 77 3.52 -13.22 -13.80
C GLY A 77 4.78 -14.02 -13.46
N LYS A 78 5.54 -13.54 -12.48
CA LYS A 78 6.73 -14.26 -11.97
C LYS A 78 6.30 -15.26 -10.90
N SER A 79 7.29 -15.95 -10.30
CA SER A 79 6.99 -16.95 -9.26
C SER A 79 6.23 -16.36 -8.07
N PRO A 80 5.18 -17.02 -7.57
CA PRO A 80 4.47 -16.58 -6.37
C PRO A 80 5.17 -17.01 -5.08
N THR A 81 6.43 -17.42 -5.15
CA THR A 81 7.20 -17.87 -3.99
C THR A 81 8.49 -17.08 -3.84
N MET A 82 8.97 -16.99 -2.61
CA MET A 82 10.19 -16.29 -2.26
C MET A 82 10.96 -17.13 -1.24
N LYS A 83 12.27 -17.23 -1.42
CA LYS A 83 13.18 -17.92 -0.50
C LYS A 83 13.94 -16.89 0.33
N TYR A 84 14.72 -17.36 1.32
CA TYR A 84 15.48 -16.47 2.19
C TYR A 84 16.49 -15.60 1.42
N ASP A 85 17.12 -16.15 0.39
CA ASP A 85 18.06 -15.41 -0.45
C ASP A 85 17.38 -14.30 -1.26
N ASP A 86 16.15 -14.51 -1.69
CA ASP A 86 15.34 -13.47 -2.35
C ASP A 86 15.05 -12.32 -1.38
N VAL A 87 14.76 -12.64 -0.11
CA VAL A 87 14.58 -11.62 0.94
C VAL A 87 15.88 -10.86 1.18
N GLN A 88 17.01 -11.56 1.22
CA GLN A 88 18.31 -10.91 1.34
C GLN A 88 18.57 -9.96 0.18
N TRP A 89 18.26 -10.37 -1.05
CA TRP A 89 18.37 -9.53 -2.24
C TRP A 89 17.51 -8.27 -2.16
N LEU A 90 16.30 -8.41 -1.64
CA LEU A 90 15.37 -7.29 -1.48
C LEU A 90 15.96 -6.17 -0.62
N PHE A 91 16.82 -6.52 0.34
CA PHE A 91 17.46 -5.59 1.26
C PHE A 91 18.98 -5.49 1.03
N ASP A 92 19.45 -5.69 -0.19
CA ASP A 92 20.86 -5.55 -0.58
C ASP A 92 21.82 -6.41 0.26
N GLY A 93 21.38 -7.60 0.67
CA GLY A 93 22.17 -8.53 1.44
C GLY A 93 22.32 -8.19 2.93
N LYS A 94 21.62 -7.19 3.42
CA LYS A 94 21.71 -6.72 4.81
C LYS A 94 21.24 -7.74 5.85
N PRO A 95 20.07 -8.42 5.69
CA PRO A 95 19.65 -9.40 6.69
C PRO A 95 20.48 -10.67 6.60
N SER A 96 20.75 -11.28 7.78
CA SER A 96 21.28 -12.63 7.85
C SER A 96 20.24 -13.65 7.36
N ALA A 97 20.65 -14.88 7.04
CA ALA A 97 19.72 -15.93 6.66
C ALA A 97 18.65 -16.18 7.74
N GLY A 98 19.06 -16.23 9.01
CA GLY A 98 18.12 -16.40 10.12
C GLY A 98 17.12 -15.27 10.24
N HIS A 99 17.56 -14.04 10.06
CA HIS A 99 16.67 -12.88 10.08
C HIS A 99 15.71 -12.88 8.88
N ALA A 100 16.21 -13.27 7.70
CA ALA A 100 15.35 -13.41 6.52
C ALA A 100 14.21 -14.43 6.75
N TYR A 101 14.52 -15.57 7.36
CA TYR A 101 13.51 -16.56 7.73
C TYR A 101 12.48 -15.97 8.72
N THR A 102 12.94 -15.20 9.70
CA THR A 102 12.03 -14.53 10.65
C THR A 102 11.08 -13.60 9.94
N LEU A 103 11.57 -12.80 8.98
CA LEU A 103 10.73 -11.90 8.21
C LEU A 103 9.70 -12.67 7.37
N MET A 104 10.10 -13.80 6.80
CA MET A 104 9.20 -14.67 6.03
C MET A 104 8.08 -15.26 6.91
N GLU A 105 8.42 -15.75 8.10
CA GLU A 105 7.44 -16.24 9.07
C GLU A 105 6.43 -15.17 9.45
N LEU A 106 6.91 -13.97 9.76
CA LEU A 106 6.06 -12.85 10.12
C LEU A 106 5.18 -12.40 8.94
N ALA A 107 5.72 -12.43 7.72
CA ALA A 107 4.94 -12.11 6.53
C ALA A 107 3.77 -13.07 6.33
N ALA A 108 3.92 -14.33 6.75
CA ALA A 108 2.90 -15.35 6.59
C ALA A 108 1.79 -15.30 7.67
N THR A 109 1.84 -14.35 8.59
CA THR A 109 0.82 -14.25 9.66
C THR A 109 -0.49 -13.62 9.20
N VAL A 110 -0.57 -13.13 7.96
CA VAL A 110 -1.76 -12.50 7.40
C VAL A 110 -2.33 -13.33 6.26
N ASP A 111 -3.61 -13.12 5.97
CA ASP A 111 -4.30 -13.82 4.90
C ASP A 111 -3.63 -13.60 3.55
N GLY A 112 -3.53 -14.67 2.77
CA GLY A 112 -2.94 -14.64 1.45
C GLY A 112 -1.47 -15.03 1.41
N TYR A 113 -0.81 -15.16 2.56
CA TYR A 113 0.60 -15.54 2.65
C TYR A 113 0.75 -16.84 3.43
N LEU A 114 1.56 -17.76 2.90
CA LEU A 114 1.81 -19.07 3.48
C LEU A 114 3.31 -19.32 3.63
N TYR A 115 3.72 -19.84 4.78
CA TYR A 115 5.09 -20.24 5.04
C TYR A 115 5.17 -21.76 4.89
N GLU A 116 5.82 -22.22 3.84
CA GLU A 116 5.85 -23.65 3.48
C GLU A 116 7.26 -24.21 3.58
N THR A 117 7.36 -25.46 4.00
CA THR A 117 8.60 -26.21 3.87
C THR A 117 8.70 -26.71 2.43
N GLY A 118 9.85 -26.55 1.79
CA GLY A 118 10.05 -26.99 0.41
C GLY A 118 9.80 -28.48 0.26
N GLY A 119 9.06 -28.85 -0.80
CA GLY A 119 8.75 -30.25 -1.08
C GLY A 119 9.96 -31.03 -1.58
N HIS A 120 9.88 -32.36 -1.49
CA HIS A 120 10.84 -33.33 -2.05
C HIS A 120 12.28 -33.19 -1.55
N GLY A 121 12.47 -33.18 -0.22
CA GLY A 121 13.77 -33.44 0.39
C GLY A 121 14.75 -32.26 0.45
N SER A 122 14.42 -31.09 -0.08
CA SER A 122 15.31 -29.94 0.02
C SER A 122 15.27 -29.24 1.37
N GLY A 123 14.21 -29.46 2.17
CA GLY A 123 14.06 -28.84 3.50
C GLY A 123 14.00 -27.32 3.51
N GLN A 124 14.10 -26.69 2.36
CA GLN A 124 14.16 -25.25 2.24
C GLN A 124 12.78 -24.62 2.38
N LYS A 125 12.64 -23.68 3.31
CA LYS A 125 11.40 -22.99 3.57
C LYS A 125 11.13 -21.90 2.53
N ARG A 126 9.88 -21.68 2.21
CA ARG A 126 9.44 -20.69 1.21
C ARG A 126 8.27 -19.90 1.74
N LEU A 127 8.21 -18.64 1.33
CA LEU A 127 7.03 -17.82 1.50
C LEU A 127 6.25 -17.83 0.19
N ARG A 128 4.98 -18.17 0.26
CA ARG A 128 4.08 -18.19 -0.91
C ARG A 128 2.99 -17.16 -0.74
N VAL A 129 2.63 -16.50 -1.82
CA VAL A 129 1.48 -15.59 -1.87
C VAL A 129 0.38 -16.18 -2.76
N LYS A 130 -0.87 -16.00 -2.31
CA LYS A 130 -2.06 -16.21 -3.12
C LYS A 130 -2.68 -14.84 -3.35
N PRO A 131 -2.46 -14.21 -4.52
CA PRO A 131 -2.86 -12.83 -4.75
C PRO A 131 -4.35 -12.57 -4.48
N ASP A 132 -5.21 -13.51 -4.84
CA ASP A 132 -6.67 -13.37 -4.66
C ASP A 132 -7.10 -13.40 -3.20
N ALA A 133 -6.26 -13.92 -2.31
CA ALA A 133 -6.55 -14.04 -0.89
C ALA A 133 -5.93 -12.93 -0.03
N VAL A 134 -5.14 -12.04 -0.62
CA VAL A 134 -4.51 -10.93 0.11
C VAL A 134 -5.55 -9.86 0.41
N ASN A 135 -5.83 -9.64 1.69
CA ASN A 135 -6.85 -8.71 2.17
C ASN A 135 -6.28 -7.39 2.70
N ASP A 136 -4.97 -7.30 2.91
CA ASP A 136 -4.36 -6.07 3.40
C ASP A 136 -4.34 -5.02 2.30
N GLU A 137 -5.23 -4.02 2.44
CA GLU A 137 -5.38 -2.95 1.45
C GLU A 137 -4.09 -2.16 1.23
N ARG A 138 -3.27 -2.01 2.26
CA ARG A 138 -2.00 -1.28 2.14
C ARG A 138 -1.03 -2.03 1.24
N VAL A 139 -0.97 -3.35 1.39
CA VAL A 139 -0.10 -4.20 0.55
C VAL A 139 -0.60 -4.19 -0.89
N VAL A 140 -1.89 -4.39 -1.10
CA VAL A 140 -2.51 -4.39 -2.44
C VAL A 140 -2.30 -3.04 -3.14
N HIS A 141 -2.54 -1.95 -2.42
CA HIS A 141 -2.36 -0.60 -2.95
C HIS A 141 -0.90 -0.34 -3.35
N ALA A 142 0.05 -0.69 -2.50
CA ALA A 142 1.48 -0.49 -2.77
C ALA A 142 1.93 -1.32 -3.99
N ALA A 143 1.51 -2.57 -4.09
CA ALA A 143 1.84 -3.44 -5.22
C ALA A 143 1.25 -2.91 -6.53
N ASN A 144 0.00 -2.44 -6.51
CA ASN A 144 -0.65 -1.87 -7.69
C ASN A 144 -0.02 -0.54 -8.12
N LYS A 145 0.38 0.28 -7.16
CA LYS A 145 1.06 1.55 -7.44
C LYS A 145 2.37 1.33 -8.20
N ALA A 146 3.17 0.36 -7.76
CA ALA A 146 4.42 0.00 -8.43
C ALA A 146 4.16 -0.47 -9.87
N THR A 147 3.13 -1.30 -10.08
CA THR A 147 2.75 -1.79 -11.40
C THR A 147 2.27 -0.64 -12.32
N SER A 148 1.52 0.32 -11.79
CA SER A 148 0.99 1.45 -12.57
C SER A 148 2.06 2.46 -12.99
N THR A 149 3.21 2.50 -12.32
CA THR A 149 4.32 3.40 -12.65
C THR A 149 5.28 2.82 -13.69
N LEU A 150 5.14 1.56 -14.06
CA LEU A 150 5.96 0.94 -15.09
C LEU A 150 5.57 1.50 -16.47
N PRO A 151 6.53 1.85 -17.34
CA PRO A 151 6.20 2.28 -18.69
C PRO A 151 5.54 1.13 -19.45
N ALA A 152 4.53 1.52 -20.21
CA ALA A 152 3.76 0.58 -21.03
C ALA A 152 4.64 -0.09 -22.10
#